data_b3059fa0bf00a9c7b1286a3b913ca0c0
#
_entry.id   b3059fa0bf00a9c7b1286a3b913ca0c0
#
_cell.length_a   1.000
_cell.length_b   1.000
_cell.length_c   1.000
_cell.angle_alpha   90.00
_cell.angle_beta   90.00
_cell.angle_gamma   90.00
#
_symmetry.space_group_name_H-M   'P 1'
#
loop_
_entity.id
_entity.type
_entity.pdbx_description
1 polymer ?
#
loop_
_entity_poly.entity_id
_entity_poly.type
_entity_poly.pdbx_seq_one_letter_code
_entity_poly.pdbx_strand_id
1 'polypeptide(L)'
;SKYLELVSWLAKDAAQWEHLPQIDEDNKGPIPRVNVSVKLSSLDSEIDLRAWEKSKARLKERIRPIYRLAMERGVFVTLDMEQYELKDFTIEIFRELLMEPEFKAYAHFGCVIQAYLRDSAKDIQGLVQFAKTRGVPFTVRLVKGAYWDFETVFAQQTGWPVPVYTVKRESDANYEVCAEILLQNVEHIR
;
A
#
# COMPACT_ATOMS: atom_id res chain seq x y z
N SER A 1 16.78 8.14 -8.90
CA SER A 1 15.96 8.45 -7.68
C SER A 1 16.50 7.61 -6.54
N LYS A 2 16.50 8.14 -5.31
CA LYS A 2 16.96 7.43 -4.11
C LYS A 2 16.31 6.05 -3.93
N TYR A 3 15.04 5.89 -4.33
CA TYR A 3 14.37 4.59 -4.30
C TYR A 3 14.97 3.56 -5.26
N LEU A 4 15.39 3.96 -6.45
CA LEU A 4 16.05 3.04 -7.38
C LEU A 4 17.40 2.56 -6.84
N GLU A 5 18.17 3.44 -6.22
CA GLU A 5 19.43 3.11 -5.55
C GLU A 5 19.18 2.16 -4.38
N LEU A 6 18.17 2.45 -3.56
CA LEU A 6 17.78 1.64 -2.40
C LEU A 6 17.36 0.22 -2.82
N VAL A 7 16.47 0.09 -3.80
CA VAL A 7 16.03 -1.21 -4.33
C VAL A 7 17.22 -2.02 -4.86
N SER A 8 18.09 -1.37 -5.66
CA SER A 8 19.29 -2.04 -6.21
C SER A 8 20.25 -2.50 -5.12
N TRP A 9 20.50 -1.65 -4.13
CA TRP A 9 21.43 -1.96 -3.04
C TRP A 9 20.89 -3.09 -2.16
N LEU A 10 19.65 -2.98 -1.70
CA LEU A 10 19.02 -4.00 -0.84
C LEU A 10 18.91 -5.35 -1.55
N ALA A 11 18.53 -5.37 -2.83
CA ALA A 11 18.45 -6.61 -3.60
C ALA A 11 19.81 -7.31 -3.73
N LYS A 12 20.88 -6.52 -3.95
CA LYS A 12 22.25 -7.04 -4.04
C LYS A 12 22.73 -7.61 -2.68
N ASP A 13 22.41 -6.91 -1.59
CA ASP A 13 22.80 -7.33 -0.25
C ASP A 13 22.04 -8.60 0.15
N ALA A 14 20.73 -8.63 -0.01
CA ALA A 14 19.87 -9.78 0.32
C ALA A 14 20.16 -11.04 -0.51
N ALA A 15 20.74 -10.90 -1.71
CA ALA A 15 21.16 -12.04 -2.52
C ALA A 15 22.28 -12.86 -1.88
N GLN A 16 23.01 -12.29 -0.91
CA GLN A 16 24.09 -12.95 -0.17
C GLN A 16 23.60 -13.67 1.10
N TRP A 17 22.34 -13.46 1.50
CA TRP A 17 21.80 -14.08 2.71
C TRP A 17 21.50 -15.56 2.49
N GLU A 18 21.70 -16.35 3.54
CA GLU A 18 21.33 -17.76 3.52
C GLU A 18 19.82 -17.92 3.28
N HIS A 19 19.45 -18.90 2.45
CA HIS A 19 18.06 -19.22 2.19
C HIS A 19 17.47 -20.01 3.36
N LEU A 20 16.40 -19.46 3.95
CA LEU A 20 15.66 -20.06 5.05
C LEU A 20 14.20 -20.29 4.62
N PRO A 21 13.82 -21.52 4.22
CA PRO A 21 12.46 -21.81 3.72
C PRO A 21 11.33 -21.34 4.64
N GLN A 22 11.57 -21.33 5.96
CA GLN A 22 10.57 -20.94 6.97
C GLN A 22 10.15 -19.46 6.88
N ILE A 23 10.99 -18.61 6.27
CA ILE A 23 10.75 -17.16 6.14
C ILE A 23 10.84 -16.64 4.71
N ASP A 24 11.44 -17.41 3.80
CA ASP A 24 11.63 -17.04 2.39
C ASP A 24 10.57 -17.64 1.46
N GLU A 25 9.65 -18.46 2.01
CA GLU A 25 8.59 -19.12 1.26
C GLU A 25 7.25 -19.07 1.99
N ASP A 26 6.16 -19.05 1.24
CA ASP A 26 4.81 -19.28 1.74
C ASP A 26 4.13 -20.41 0.95
N ASN A 27 2.84 -20.67 1.23
CA ASN A 27 2.06 -21.70 0.52
C ASN A 27 1.82 -21.38 -0.97
N LYS A 28 2.27 -20.24 -1.47
CA LYS A 28 2.17 -19.79 -2.88
C LYS A 28 3.55 -19.75 -3.56
N GLY A 29 4.61 -20.11 -2.84
CA GLY A 29 5.98 -20.15 -3.34
C GLY A 29 6.93 -19.13 -2.71
N PRO A 30 8.10 -18.87 -3.32
CA PRO A 30 9.09 -17.94 -2.81
C PRO A 30 8.52 -16.53 -2.61
N ILE A 31 8.92 -15.87 -1.51
CA ILE A 31 8.61 -14.47 -1.23
C ILE A 31 9.87 -13.61 -1.31
N PRO A 32 9.77 -12.36 -1.80
CA PRO A 32 10.90 -11.45 -1.81
C PRO A 32 11.44 -11.19 -0.40
N ARG A 33 12.74 -11.34 -0.22
CA ARG A 33 13.42 -11.03 1.06
C ARG A 33 13.49 -9.55 1.38
N VAL A 34 13.36 -8.71 0.36
CA VAL A 34 13.40 -7.26 0.47
C VAL A 34 12.00 -6.70 0.25
N ASN A 35 11.55 -5.84 1.18
CA ASN A 35 10.34 -5.05 1.05
C ASN A 35 10.69 -3.57 1.21
N VAL A 36 10.38 -2.76 0.20
CA VAL A 36 10.62 -1.31 0.19
C VAL A 36 9.29 -0.58 0.25
N SER A 37 9.13 0.28 1.25
CA SER A 37 7.98 1.17 1.37
C SER A 37 8.22 2.48 0.65
N VAL A 38 7.25 2.92 -0.14
CA VAL A 38 7.30 4.14 -0.96
C VAL A 38 6.14 5.05 -0.59
N LYS A 39 6.43 6.30 -0.22
CA LYS A 39 5.43 7.34 0.02
C LYS A 39 5.24 8.20 -1.23
N LEU A 40 4.00 8.51 -1.58
CA LEU A 40 3.71 9.37 -2.73
C LEU A 40 4.29 10.77 -2.56
N SER A 41 4.18 11.35 -1.35
CA SER A 41 4.74 12.67 -1.02
C SER A 41 6.27 12.76 -1.17
N SER A 42 6.98 11.63 -0.98
CA SER A 42 8.43 11.57 -1.19
C SER A 42 8.85 11.48 -2.66
N LEU A 43 7.93 11.06 -3.53
CA LEU A 43 8.14 11.04 -4.98
C LEU A 43 7.78 12.37 -5.63
N ASP A 44 6.77 13.05 -5.12
CA ASP A 44 6.28 14.31 -5.65
C ASP A 44 5.81 15.23 -4.52
N SER A 45 6.55 16.31 -4.27
CA SER A 45 6.20 17.34 -3.29
C SER A 45 5.09 18.29 -3.75
N GLU A 46 4.69 18.20 -5.03
CA GLU A 46 3.70 19.07 -5.66
C GLU A 46 2.38 18.34 -5.97
N ILE A 47 2.00 17.37 -5.12
CA ILE A 47 0.69 16.71 -5.26
C ILE A 47 -0.41 17.76 -5.03
N ASP A 48 -1.26 17.94 -6.05
CA ASP A 48 -2.43 18.80 -5.97
C ASP A 48 -3.68 17.95 -6.30
N LEU A 49 -4.50 17.69 -5.28
CA LEU A 49 -5.71 16.88 -5.43
C LEU A 49 -6.80 17.60 -6.25
N ARG A 50 -6.73 18.93 -6.42
CA ARG A 50 -7.60 19.67 -7.34
C ARG A 50 -7.22 19.42 -8.80
N ALA A 51 -5.96 19.04 -9.04
CA ALA A 51 -5.45 18.62 -10.34
C ALA A 51 -5.20 17.10 -10.37
N TRP A 52 -6.21 16.34 -9.96
CA TRP A 52 -6.16 14.90 -9.69
C TRP A 52 -5.46 14.10 -10.80
N GLU A 53 -5.98 14.15 -12.01
CA GLU A 53 -5.43 13.40 -13.14
C GLU A 53 -3.98 13.78 -13.49
N LYS A 54 -3.64 15.08 -13.41
CA LYS A 54 -2.29 15.56 -13.67
C LYS A 54 -1.30 15.06 -12.62
N SER A 55 -1.67 15.15 -11.34
CA SER A 55 -0.85 14.67 -10.22
C SER A 55 -0.69 13.14 -10.30
N LYS A 56 -1.77 12.43 -10.61
CA LYS A 56 -1.77 10.96 -10.79
C LYS A 56 -0.85 10.52 -11.93
N ALA A 57 -0.95 11.14 -13.10
CA ALA A 57 -0.10 10.83 -14.24
C ALA A 57 1.39 11.01 -13.91
N ARG A 58 1.75 12.13 -13.29
CA ARG A 58 3.11 12.43 -12.88
C ARG A 58 3.67 11.43 -11.85
N LEU A 59 2.87 11.05 -10.87
CA LEU A 59 3.27 10.04 -9.87
C LEU A 59 3.44 8.66 -10.50
N LYS A 60 2.53 8.25 -11.37
CA LYS A 60 2.67 6.96 -12.09
C LYS A 60 3.95 6.91 -12.91
N GLU A 61 4.35 8.00 -13.57
CA GLU A 61 5.63 8.07 -14.29
C GLU A 61 6.84 7.87 -13.35
N ARG A 62 6.76 8.35 -12.11
CA ARG A 62 7.83 8.21 -11.12
C ARG A 62 7.84 6.85 -10.43
N ILE A 63 6.69 6.18 -10.29
CA ILE A 63 6.56 4.85 -9.67
C ILE A 63 6.95 3.74 -10.65
N ARG A 64 6.58 3.82 -11.93
CA ARG A 64 6.85 2.76 -12.91
C ARG A 64 8.33 2.30 -12.96
N PRO A 65 9.34 3.18 -12.97
CA PRO A 65 10.73 2.73 -12.93
C PRO A 65 11.06 1.94 -11.66
N ILE A 66 10.48 2.29 -10.51
CA ILE A 66 10.68 1.59 -9.24
C ILE A 66 10.05 0.21 -9.32
N TYR A 67 8.83 0.09 -9.85
CA TYR A 67 8.13 -1.18 -10.01
C TYR A 67 8.84 -2.11 -11.00
N ARG A 68 9.32 -1.59 -12.13
CA ARG A 68 10.12 -2.37 -13.10
C ARG A 68 11.39 -2.93 -12.47
N LEU A 69 12.13 -2.10 -11.76
CA LEU A 69 13.34 -2.53 -11.08
C LEU A 69 13.04 -3.55 -9.97
N ALA A 70 11.95 -3.35 -9.22
CA ALA A 70 11.52 -4.29 -8.20
C ALA A 70 11.18 -5.67 -8.80
N MET A 71 10.47 -5.70 -9.91
CA MET A 71 10.19 -6.95 -10.65
C MET A 71 11.47 -7.63 -11.15
N GLU A 72 12.38 -6.85 -11.75
CA GLU A 72 13.67 -7.37 -12.24
C GLU A 72 14.52 -7.99 -11.12
N ARG A 73 14.47 -7.39 -9.93
CA ARG A 73 15.29 -7.77 -8.77
C ARG A 73 14.59 -8.70 -7.78
N GLY A 74 13.33 -9.04 -8.00
CA GLY A 74 12.57 -9.85 -7.05
C GLY A 74 12.37 -9.14 -5.71
N VAL A 75 12.05 -7.83 -5.73
CA VAL A 75 11.83 -6.99 -4.54
C VAL A 75 10.35 -6.71 -4.37
N PHE A 76 9.88 -6.79 -3.14
CA PHE A 76 8.53 -6.37 -2.78
C PHE A 76 8.46 -4.85 -2.63
N VAL A 77 7.44 -4.21 -3.18
CA VAL A 77 7.21 -2.77 -3.00
C VAL A 77 5.83 -2.52 -2.42
N THR A 78 5.79 -1.77 -1.33
CA THR A 78 4.56 -1.32 -0.68
C THR A 78 4.36 0.18 -0.89
N LEU A 79 3.21 0.62 -1.36
CA LEU A 79 2.81 2.03 -1.28
C LEU A 79 2.30 2.31 0.13
N ASP A 80 2.99 3.19 0.84
CA ASP A 80 2.60 3.65 2.17
C ASP A 80 1.34 4.51 2.10
N MET A 81 0.52 4.43 3.15
CA MET A 81 -0.61 5.33 3.35
C MET A 81 -0.17 6.54 4.17
N GLU A 82 -0.58 7.70 3.73
CA GLU A 82 -0.29 8.98 4.38
C GLU A 82 -1.57 9.58 4.97
N GLN A 83 -1.77 10.92 4.90
CA GLN A 83 -2.94 11.58 5.44
C GLN A 83 -4.23 11.13 4.74
N TYR A 84 -5.35 11.29 5.42
CA TYR A 84 -6.67 10.88 4.95
C TYR A 84 -7.01 11.45 3.57
N GLU A 85 -6.67 12.71 3.31
CA GLU A 85 -6.92 13.36 2.01
C GLU A 85 -6.23 12.66 0.82
N LEU A 86 -5.11 11.99 1.06
CA LEU A 86 -4.37 11.23 0.03
C LEU A 86 -4.83 9.76 -0.09
N LYS A 87 -5.72 9.30 0.78
CA LYS A 87 -6.09 7.89 0.86
C LYS A 87 -6.68 7.36 -0.44
N ASP A 88 -7.74 7.96 -0.92
CA ASP A 88 -8.43 7.51 -2.14
C ASP A 88 -7.53 7.65 -3.36
N PHE A 89 -6.74 8.71 -3.41
CA PHE A 89 -5.75 8.97 -4.46
C PHE A 89 -4.66 7.88 -4.50
N THR A 90 -4.16 7.48 -3.34
CA THR A 90 -3.15 6.41 -3.23
C THR A 90 -3.72 5.06 -3.66
N ILE A 91 -4.93 4.72 -3.21
CA ILE A 91 -5.61 3.46 -3.58
C ILE A 91 -5.88 3.43 -5.09
N GLU A 92 -6.30 4.53 -5.68
CA GLU A 92 -6.55 4.62 -7.13
C GLU A 92 -5.27 4.43 -7.93
N ILE A 93 -4.18 5.14 -7.59
CA ILE A 93 -2.87 4.96 -8.24
C ILE A 93 -2.40 3.50 -8.15
N PHE A 94 -2.50 2.90 -6.96
CA PHE A 94 -2.15 1.50 -6.74
C PHE A 94 -2.92 0.57 -7.67
N ARG A 95 -4.25 0.70 -7.71
CA ARG A 95 -5.11 -0.15 -8.55
C ARG A 95 -4.83 0.03 -10.04
N GLU A 96 -4.67 1.25 -10.50
CA GLU A 96 -4.36 1.54 -11.91
C GLU A 96 -3.01 0.98 -12.33
N LEU A 97 -1.96 1.15 -11.51
CA LEU A 97 -0.64 0.59 -11.80
C LEU A 97 -0.68 -0.93 -11.89
N LEU A 98 -1.38 -1.60 -10.95
CA LEU A 98 -1.49 -3.04 -10.94
C LEU A 98 -2.28 -3.62 -12.13
N MET A 99 -3.07 -2.81 -12.83
CA MET A 99 -3.79 -3.20 -14.05
C MET A 99 -2.99 -2.93 -15.33
N GLU A 100 -1.89 -2.21 -15.26
CA GLU A 100 -1.01 -2.02 -16.41
C GLU A 100 -0.43 -3.37 -16.88
N PRO A 101 -0.41 -3.65 -18.19
CA PRO A 101 0.01 -4.96 -18.73
C PRO A 101 1.34 -5.46 -18.18
N GLU A 102 2.30 -4.56 -17.97
CA GLU A 102 3.63 -4.87 -17.47
C GLU A 102 3.64 -5.29 -15.97
N PHE A 103 2.67 -4.83 -15.16
CA PHE A 103 2.63 -5.10 -13.71
C PHE A 103 1.55 -6.11 -13.31
N LYS A 104 0.63 -6.41 -14.22
CA LYS A 104 -0.57 -7.21 -13.90
C LYS A 104 -0.24 -8.60 -13.35
N ALA A 105 0.85 -9.22 -13.80
CA ALA A 105 1.24 -10.57 -13.39
C ALA A 105 2.09 -10.63 -12.13
N TYR A 106 2.61 -9.51 -11.62
CA TYR A 106 3.50 -9.52 -10.47
C TYR A 106 2.73 -9.46 -9.15
N ALA A 107 2.97 -10.45 -8.27
CA ALA A 107 2.22 -10.63 -7.03
C ALA A 107 2.81 -9.88 -5.82
N HIS A 108 4.00 -9.29 -5.94
CA HIS A 108 4.74 -8.73 -4.82
C HIS A 108 4.71 -7.20 -4.78
N PHE A 109 3.54 -6.63 -5.06
CA PHE A 109 3.19 -5.26 -4.74
C PHE A 109 2.17 -5.22 -3.62
N GLY A 110 2.19 -4.17 -2.83
CA GLY A 110 1.25 -3.99 -1.74
C GLY A 110 0.89 -2.53 -1.49
N CYS A 111 -0.15 -2.36 -0.71
CA CYS A 111 -0.56 -1.07 -0.17
C CYS A 111 -0.87 -1.18 1.33
N VAL A 112 -1.04 -0.04 1.97
CA VAL A 112 -1.33 0.05 3.40
C VAL A 112 -2.76 0.51 3.62
N ILE A 113 -3.45 -0.10 4.58
CA ILE A 113 -4.76 0.38 5.08
C ILE A 113 -4.63 0.70 6.56
N GLN A 114 -5.15 1.85 6.96
CA GLN A 114 -5.12 2.37 8.32
C GLN A 114 -6.46 2.14 9.01
N ALA A 115 -6.52 1.18 9.94
CA ALA A 115 -7.76 0.75 10.58
C ALA A 115 -8.38 1.78 11.53
N TYR A 116 -7.64 2.84 11.89
CA TYR A 116 -8.23 3.94 12.69
C TYR A 116 -9.20 4.80 11.87
N LEU A 117 -9.20 4.69 10.53
CA LEU A 117 -10.13 5.38 9.65
C LEU A 117 -11.51 4.69 9.68
N ARG A 118 -12.57 5.49 9.74
CA ARG A 118 -13.96 4.99 9.82
C ARG A 118 -14.40 4.23 8.56
N ASP A 119 -13.79 4.50 7.42
CA ASP A 119 -14.10 3.89 6.12
C ASP A 119 -13.15 2.74 5.72
N SER A 120 -12.17 2.40 6.54
CA SER A 120 -11.14 1.40 6.22
C SER A 120 -11.69 0.01 5.90
N ALA A 121 -12.74 -0.46 6.58
CA ALA A 121 -13.37 -1.73 6.27
C ALA A 121 -14.00 -1.74 4.86
N LYS A 122 -14.59 -0.61 4.43
CA LYS A 122 -15.12 -0.44 3.07
C LYS A 122 -13.98 -0.43 2.04
N ASP A 123 -12.87 0.23 2.34
CA ASP A 123 -11.70 0.26 1.47
C ASP A 123 -11.13 -1.15 1.26
N ILE A 124 -11.02 -1.96 2.33
CA ILE A 124 -10.59 -3.35 2.25
C ILE A 124 -11.54 -4.18 1.39
N GLN A 125 -12.86 -4.04 1.57
CA GLN A 125 -13.83 -4.74 0.72
C GLN A 125 -13.66 -4.37 -0.77
N GLY A 126 -13.40 -3.10 -1.06
CA GLY A 126 -13.09 -2.62 -2.40
C GLY A 126 -11.78 -3.22 -2.96
N LEU A 127 -10.76 -3.37 -2.13
CA LEU A 127 -9.49 -4.00 -2.51
C LEU A 127 -9.65 -5.51 -2.71
N VAL A 128 -10.45 -6.20 -1.90
CA VAL A 128 -10.77 -7.63 -2.08
C VAL A 128 -11.47 -7.83 -3.43
N GLN A 129 -12.47 -7.01 -3.75
CA GLN A 129 -13.16 -7.11 -5.04
C GLN A 129 -12.22 -6.82 -6.22
N PHE A 130 -11.33 -5.84 -6.07
CA PHE A 130 -10.30 -5.55 -7.05
C PHE A 130 -9.33 -6.73 -7.23
N ALA A 131 -8.88 -7.37 -6.15
CA ALA A 131 -8.00 -8.53 -6.20
C ALA A 131 -8.64 -9.70 -6.97
N LYS A 132 -9.94 -9.97 -6.73
CA LYS A 132 -10.72 -10.96 -7.48
C LYS A 132 -10.77 -10.64 -8.97
N THR A 133 -11.00 -9.39 -9.33
CA THR A 133 -11.05 -8.95 -10.74
C THR A 133 -9.67 -9.02 -11.41
N ARG A 134 -8.62 -8.67 -10.69
CA ARG A 134 -7.24 -8.73 -11.19
C ARG A 134 -6.78 -10.17 -11.44
N GLY A 135 -7.19 -11.12 -10.59
CA GLY A 135 -6.84 -12.53 -10.69
C GLY A 135 -5.39 -12.87 -10.26
N VAL A 136 -4.63 -11.91 -9.77
CA VAL A 136 -3.29 -12.07 -9.19
C VAL A 136 -3.29 -11.42 -7.82
N PRO A 137 -2.84 -12.10 -6.76
CA PRO A 137 -2.84 -11.54 -5.42
C PRO A 137 -1.90 -10.34 -5.30
N PHE A 138 -2.16 -9.52 -4.29
CA PHE A 138 -1.26 -8.48 -3.79
C PHE A 138 -1.35 -8.43 -2.27
N THR A 139 -0.49 -7.67 -1.61
CA THR A 139 -0.47 -7.61 -0.14
C THR A 139 -1.16 -6.34 0.36
N VAL A 140 -1.95 -6.51 1.42
CA VAL A 140 -2.45 -5.40 2.23
C VAL A 140 -1.77 -5.42 3.59
N ARG A 141 -0.98 -4.39 3.89
CA ARG A 141 -0.43 -4.18 5.23
C ARG A 141 -1.45 -3.42 6.06
N LEU A 142 -2.16 -4.14 6.93
CA LEU A 142 -3.08 -3.53 7.88
C LEU A 142 -2.31 -2.92 9.04
N VAL A 143 -2.49 -1.63 9.27
CA VAL A 143 -1.91 -0.89 10.40
C VAL A 143 -3.00 -0.16 11.16
N LYS A 144 -2.71 0.28 12.40
CA LYS A 144 -3.70 1.11 13.14
C LYS A 144 -3.84 2.49 12.53
N GLY A 145 -2.74 3.17 12.28
CA GLY A 145 -2.66 4.49 11.66
C GLY A 145 -1.63 5.37 12.38
N ALA A 146 -1.09 6.37 11.68
CA ALA A 146 0.06 7.15 12.15
C ALA A 146 -0.22 8.67 12.24
N TYR A 147 -1.36 9.15 11.78
CA TYR A 147 -1.63 10.60 11.65
C TYR A 147 -2.81 11.07 12.50
N TRP A 148 -3.12 10.36 13.59
CA TRP A 148 -4.33 10.62 14.40
C TRP A 148 -4.45 12.05 14.88
N ASP A 149 -3.35 12.63 15.40
CA ASP A 149 -3.34 14.02 15.88
C ASP A 149 -3.57 15.00 14.73
N PHE A 150 -2.93 14.78 13.59
CA PHE A 150 -3.12 15.61 12.40
C PHE A 150 -4.57 15.56 11.92
N GLU A 151 -5.15 14.38 11.77
CA GLU A 151 -6.51 14.18 11.26
C GLU A 151 -7.56 14.79 12.17
N THR A 152 -7.40 14.66 13.50
CA THR A 152 -8.34 15.22 14.46
C THR A 152 -8.26 16.75 14.52
N VAL A 153 -7.05 17.30 14.58
CA VAL A 153 -6.84 18.75 14.65
C VAL A 153 -7.28 19.44 13.35
N PHE A 154 -6.89 18.89 12.21
CA PHE A 154 -7.24 19.44 10.91
C PHE A 154 -8.76 19.43 10.67
N ALA A 155 -9.44 18.32 10.98
CA ALA A 155 -10.88 18.21 10.86
C ALA A 155 -11.61 19.24 11.76
N GLN A 156 -11.13 19.43 13.00
CA GLN A 156 -11.70 20.42 13.92
C GLN A 156 -11.50 21.85 13.42
N GLN A 157 -10.33 22.18 12.90
CA GLN A 157 -10.01 23.52 12.37
C GLN A 157 -10.82 23.86 11.12
N THR A 158 -11.09 22.88 10.28
CA THR A 158 -11.85 23.06 9.02
C THR A 158 -13.35 22.88 9.18
N GLY A 159 -13.82 22.42 10.35
CA GLY A 159 -15.23 22.09 10.58
C GLY A 159 -15.70 20.85 9.84
N TRP A 160 -14.79 19.97 9.44
CA TRP A 160 -15.10 18.72 8.75
C TRP A 160 -15.33 17.57 9.74
N PRO A 161 -16.09 16.54 9.34
CA PRO A 161 -16.19 15.32 10.13
C PRO A 161 -14.83 14.70 10.39
N VAL A 162 -14.55 14.30 11.64
CA VAL A 162 -13.30 13.62 11.99
C VAL A 162 -13.26 12.24 11.33
N PRO A 163 -12.29 11.94 10.45
CA PRO A 163 -12.28 10.71 9.66
C PRO A 163 -11.81 9.48 10.47
N VAL A 164 -11.23 9.70 11.65
CA VAL A 164 -10.69 8.66 12.51
C VAL A 164 -11.62 8.34 13.68
N TYR A 165 -11.49 7.13 14.23
CA TYR A 165 -12.09 6.82 15.53
C TYR A 165 -11.36 7.60 16.62
N THR A 166 -12.13 8.26 17.47
CA THR A 166 -11.60 9.09 18.58
C THR A 166 -11.45 8.31 19.88
N VAL A 167 -12.06 7.13 19.96
CA VAL A 167 -11.93 6.21 21.10
C VAL A 167 -11.07 5.04 20.68
N LYS A 168 -9.97 4.80 21.39
CA LYS A 168 -9.00 3.72 21.04
C LYS A 168 -9.66 2.36 20.87
N ARG A 169 -10.61 1.99 21.74
CA ARG A 169 -11.32 0.71 21.67
C ARG A 169 -12.09 0.53 20.37
N GLU A 170 -12.66 1.60 19.82
CA GLU A 170 -13.37 1.53 18.54
C GLU A 170 -12.41 1.29 17.38
N SER A 171 -11.25 1.93 17.42
CA SER A 171 -10.17 1.69 16.44
C SER A 171 -9.62 0.25 16.55
N ASP A 172 -9.47 -0.27 17.76
CA ASP A 172 -9.02 -1.65 17.99
C ASP A 172 -10.07 -2.65 17.45
N ALA A 173 -11.36 -2.44 17.73
CA ALA A 173 -12.44 -3.28 17.21
C ALA A 173 -12.51 -3.23 15.66
N ASN A 174 -12.35 -2.04 15.08
CA ASN A 174 -12.34 -1.92 13.62
C ASN A 174 -11.10 -2.58 12.98
N TYR A 175 -9.96 -2.60 13.67
CA TYR A 175 -8.80 -3.35 13.23
C TYR A 175 -9.10 -4.86 13.14
N GLU A 176 -9.79 -5.40 14.13
CA GLU A 176 -10.21 -6.82 14.14
C GLU A 176 -11.17 -7.12 12.98
N VAL A 177 -12.16 -6.25 12.75
CA VAL A 177 -13.07 -6.38 11.59
C VAL A 177 -12.29 -6.34 10.26
N CYS A 178 -11.37 -5.41 10.11
CA CYS A 178 -10.52 -5.31 8.93
C CYS A 178 -9.66 -6.57 8.73
N ALA A 179 -9.06 -7.08 9.81
CA ALA A 179 -8.25 -8.29 9.79
C ALA A 179 -9.09 -9.51 9.40
N GLU A 180 -10.30 -9.63 9.94
CA GLU A 180 -11.21 -10.73 9.60
C GLU A 180 -11.56 -10.74 8.10
N ILE A 181 -11.90 -9.58 7.53
CA ILE A 181 -12.19 -9.48 6.09
C ILE A 181 -10.98 -9.93 5.26
N LEU A 182 -9.76 -9.53 5.63
CA LEU A 182 -8.54 -9.93 4.93
C LEU A 182 -8.28 -11.44 5.07
N LEU A 183 -8.41 -12.00 6.27
CA LEU A 183 -8.20 -13.41 6.54
C LEU A 183 -9.21 -14.32 5.83
N GLN A 184 -10.44 -13.86 5.65
CA GLN A 184 -11.46 -14.57 4.87
C GLN A 184 -11.18 -14.56 3.36
N ASN A 185 -10.21 -13.77 2.89
CA ASN A 185 -9.89 -13.60 1.47
C ASN A 185 -8.40 -13.84 1.14
N VAL A 186 -7.71 -14.68 1.91
CA VAL A 186 -6.28 -14.99 1.76
C VAL A 186 -5.88 -15.60 0.42
N GLU A 187 -6.84 -16.12 -0.34
CA GLU A 187 -6.61 -16.61 -1.71
C GLU A 187 -6.31 -15.45 -2.68
N HIS A 188 -6.84 -14.27 -2.39
CA HIS A 188 -6.77 -13.10 -3.26
C HIS A 188 -5.86 -12.00 -2.72
N ILE A 189 -5.70 -11.91 -1.40
CA ILE A 189 -4.86 -10.92 -0.71
C ILE A 189 -3.89 -11.65 0.21
N ARG A 190 -2.65 -11.14 0.26
CA ARG A 190 -1.60 -11.60 1.18
C ARG A 190 -1.44 -10.64 2.35
#